data_3cbaa903e60526151ad3eff252dd6cab
#
_entry.id   3cbaa903e60526151ad3eff252dd6cab
#
_cell.length_a   1.000
_cell.length_b   1.000
_cell.length_c   1.000
_cell.angle_alpha   90.00
_cell.angle_beta   90.00
_cell.angle_gamma   90.00
#
_symmetry.space_group_name_H-M   'P 1'
#
loop_
_entity.id
_entity.type
_entity.pdbx_description
1 polymer ?
#
loop_
_entity_poly.entity_id
_entity_poly.type
_entity_poly.pdbx_seq_one_letter_code
_entity_poly.pdbx_strand_id
1 'polypeptide(L)'
;MSLTSDFSGTANDNEDLDRPAPTGRQMATVLPRSPIEALEPIRPPEPPDHDEPEPNQHPFLGMLDGLFTFFFILACLFVGGFYWVKVQFDKPGPLPTSTVIAIPRGEGVSAIAERLERDGVIDDRRVFMTSIIYFMYLKGTGSLKAGEYEFPKYASMRQVLDTLVNGKSIEHKVTFPEGLTTQQIVDKLRANPDLHGDIAEIPPEGTLLPDTYKFGKNDTRQDIIDRMRAAQAKFLAKIWQERDDNIVVSTPEEAVILASIVEKETGRADERPHISNVFQNRLRKNMRLQSDPTIIYGLVGGKAVLDHPIQQDELDRETPYNTYKINGLPPTPIACPGRASIEAVLKPTKTKDLYFVADGTGGHVFAATLEEHNKNVAKWRVVEREIREKEAEEAAAQAAAEAQGEGAMTGTAEAQGVTASAPKLVPGGASGTQPKAAGTAVAKGGSTVIAADPSAAGSLADPDALSAAQNPFSPEGAPDDEMPPKPLRNPRR
;
A
#
# COMPACT_ATOMS: atom_id res chain seq x y z
N MET A 1 -42.70 10.82 -27.47
CA MET A 1 -43.60 11.96 -27.34
C MET A 1 -42.81 13.13 -27.92
N SER A 2 -42.75 13.31 -29.20
CA SER A 2 -43.63 13.98 -30.16
C SER A 2 -44.08 15.37 -29.72
N LEU A 3 -43.60 16.37 -30.46
CA LEU A 3 -44.31 17.49 -31.07
C LEU A 3 -43.25 18.46 -31.62
N THR A 4 -42.92 18.39 -32.85
CA THR A 4 -43.24 19.12 -34.10
C THR A 4 -44.08 20.38 -33.94
N SER A 5 -43.57 21.51 -34.46
CA SER A 5 -44.34 22.42 -35.28
C SER A 5 -43.44 23.35 -36.09
N ASP A 6 -43.48 23.08 -37.36
CA ASP A 6 -43.42 23.97 -38.50
C ASP A 6 -44.04 25.35 -38.26
N PHE A 7 -43.48 26.39 -38.90
CA PHE A 7 -44.28 27.31 -39.72
C PHE A 7 -43.42 28.02 -40.74
N SER A 8 -43.77 27.79 -41.98
CA SER A 8 -43.44 28.41 -43.23
C SER A 8 -44.13 29.77 -43.41
N GLY A 9 -43.70 30.54 -44.35
CA GLY A 9 -44.47 31.66 -44.98
C GLY A 9 -43.54 32.77 -45.38
N THR A 10 -43.31 32.92 -46.51
CA THR A 10 -43.83 33.28 -47.81
C THR A 10 -43.18 34.57 -48.32
N ALA A 11 -42.78 34.48 -49.56
CA ALA A 11 -42.35 35.52 -50.46
C ALA A 11 -43.35 36.67 -50.53
N ASN A 12 -42.87 37.84 -50.87
CA ASN A 12 -43.58 38.70 -51.85
C ASN A 12 -42.64 39.56 -52.63
N ASP A 13 -42.79 39.41 -53.93
CA ASP A 13 -42.35 40.25 -55.01
C ASP A 13 -42.95 41.66 -54.90
N ASN A 14 -42.27 42.66 -55.46
CA ASN A 14 -42.75 43.51 -56.52
C ASN A 14 -41.83 44.77 -56.61
N GLU A 15 -41.24 44.91 -57.77
CA GLU A 15 -41.51 45.97 -58.71
C GLU A 15 -41.34 47.38 -58.17
N ASP A 16 -40.32 48.04 -58.65
CA ASP A 16 -40.52 49.29 -59.37
C ASP A 16 -39.43 49.58 -60.39
N LEU A 17 -39.82 49.42 -61.62
CA LEU A 17 -39.19 49.95 -62.85
C LEU A 17 -39.39 51.45 -62.88
N ASP A 18 -38.50 52.14 -63.59
CA ASP A 18 -38.64 53.46 -64.13
C ASP A 18 -38.09 54.67 -63.36
N ARG A 19 -36.83 54.97 -63.64
CA ARG A 19 -36.38 56.36 -63.68
C ARG A 19 -35.56 56.57 -64.96
N PRO A 20 -35.98 57.51 -65.83
CA PRO A 20 -35.24 57.80 -67.05
C PRO A 20 -33.96 58.56 -66.77
N ALA A 21 -32.98 58.26 -67.59
CA ALA A 21 -31.67 58.96 -67.64
C ALA A 21 -31.85 60.46 -67.90
N PRO A 22 -31.10 61.36 -67.28
CA PRO A 22 -31.10 62.77 -67.67
C PRO A 22 -30.42 62.94 -69.04
N THR A 23 -31.26 63.39 -69.95
CA THR A 23 -30.95 63.84 -71.32
C THR A 23 -29.87 64.91 -71.27
N GLY A 24 -29.02 64.84 -72.27
CA GLY A 24 -27.84 65.62 -72.57
C GLY A 24 -27.94 67.10 -72.33
N ARG A 25 -26.94 67.65 -71.72
CA ARG A 25 -26.60 69.06 -71.76
C ARG A 25 -26.29 69.42 -73.20
N GLN A 26 -27.20 70.17 -73.82
CA GLN A 26 -26.92 70.88 -75.03
C GLN A 26 -25.83 71.94 -74.79
N MET A 27 -24.71 71.76 -75.48
CA MET A 27 -23.71 72.85 -75.62
C MET A 27 -24.35 74.00 -76.30
N ALA A 28 -24.66 75.09 -75.62
CA ALA A 28 -24.98 76.32 -76.26
C ALA A 28 -23.70 76.87 -76.88
N THR A 29 -23.70 76.95 -78.20
CA THR A 29 -22.64 77.55 -78.97
C THR A 29 -22.85 79.09 -78.80
N VAL A 30 -22.06 79.72 -77.94
CA VAL A 30 -21.99 81.16 -77.82
C VAL A 30 -21.20 81.70 -78.95
N LEU A 31 -21.87 82.37 -79.94
CA LEU A 31 -21.23 83.08 -80.98
C LEU A 31 -20.49 84.31 -80.44
N PRO A 32 -19.25 84.62 -80.85
CA PRO A 32 -18.49 85.74 -80.44
C PRO A 32 -19.17 87.05 -80.85
N ARG A 33 -19.29 88.06 -79.91
CA ARG A 33 -19.92 89.35 -80.13
C ARG A 33 -19.08 90.36 -80.93
N SER A 34 -17.78 90.03 -81.17
CA SER A 34 -16.91 90.92 -81.93
C SER A 34 -15.80 90.05 -82.62
N PRO A 35 -15.20 90.64 -83.75
CA PRO A 35 -14.08 89.96 -84.43
C PRO A 35 -12.81 89.75 -83.57
N ILE A 36 -12.65 90.54 -82.50
CA ILE A 36 -11.49 90.44 -81.58
C ILE A 36 -11.64 89.30 -80.61
N GLU A 37 -12.86 89.04 -80.12
CA GLU A 37 -13.16 87.95 -79.21
C GLU A 37 -12.91 86.59 -79.80
N ALA A 38 -12.93 86.42 -81.16
CA ALA A 38 -12.62 85.22 -81.91
C ALA A 38 -11.10 84.96 -81.98
N LEU A 39 -10.24 85.83 -81.54
CA LEU A 39 -8.79 85.76 -81.53
C LEU A 39 -8.19 85.55 -80.17
N GLU A 40 -9.00 85.52 -79.12
CA GLU A 40 -8.48 85.18 -77.78
C GLU A 40 -8.21 83.62 -77.76
N PRO A 41 -7.03 83.26 -77.25
CA PRO A 41 -6.71 81.83 -77.14
C PRO A 41 -7.66 81.22 -76.11
N ILE A 42 -8.32 80.10 -76.50
CA ILE A 42 -9.17 79.33 -75.61
C ILE A 42 -8.28 78.87 -74.51
N ARG A 43 -8.55 79.33 -73.27
CA ARG A 43 -7.90 78.82 -72.07
C ARG A 43 -8.15 77.33 -72.03
N PRO A 44 -7.11 76.48 -71.84
CA PRO A 44 -7.33 75.10 -71.59
C PRO A 44 -8.23 74.97 -70.31
N PRO A 45 -9.10 73.92 -70.33
CA PRO A 45 -9.92 73.69 -69.11
C PRO A 45 -9.01 73.53 -67.90
N GLU A 46 -9.34 74.19 -66.84
CA GLU A 46 -8.67 73.99 -65.54
C GLU A 46 -8.68 72.49 -65.23
N PRO A 47 -7.53 71.98 -64.73
CA PRO A 47 -7.49 70.61 -64.34
C PRO A 47 -8.54 70.41 -63.19
N PRO A 48 -9.20 69.23 -63.16
CA PRO A 48 -10.15 68.96 -62.08
C PRO A 48 -9.47 69.17 -60.72
N ASP A 49 -10.11 69.95 -59.85
CA ASP A 49 -9.69 70.05 -58.47
C ASP A 49 -9.47 68.66 -57.93
N HIS A 50 -8.23 68.35 -57.60
CA HIS A 50 -7.99 67.18 -56.78
C HIS A 50 -8.65 67.48 -55.44
N ASP A 51 -9.81 66.85 -55.22
CA ASP A 51 -10.42 66.79 -53.92
C ASP A 51 -9.36 66.32 -52.94
N GLU A 52 -8.69 67.25 -52.28
CA GLU A 52 -7.89 66.89 -51.10
C GLU A 52 -8.85 66.13 -50.16
N PRO A 53 -8.47 64.98 -49.69
CA PRO A 53 -9.34 64.27 -48.76
C PRO A 53 -9.64 65.20 -47.57
N GLU A 54 -10.89 65.60 -47.45
CA GLU A 54 -11.33 66.44 -46.34
C GLU A 54 -10.82 65.84 -45.04
N PRO A 55 -10.19 66.65 -44.18
CA PRO A 55 -9.71 66.14 -42.87
C PRO A 55 -10.92 65.63 -42.10
N ASN A 56 -10.82 64.42 -41.71
CA ASN A 56 -11.84 63.65 -41.01
C ASN A 56 -12.47 64.49 -39.86
N GLN A 57 -13.67 65.04 -40.10
CA GLN A 57 -14.32 66.00 -39.21
C GLN A 57 -14.85 65.41 -37.92
N HIS A 58 -14.56 64.12 -37.67
CA HIS A 58 -14.96 63.42 -36.44
C HIS A 58 -13.75 62.87 -35.69
N PRO A 59 -13.01 63.66 -34.92
CA PRO A 59 -11.84 63.21 -34.17
C PRO A 59 -12.18 62.09 -33.20
N PHE A 60 -13.44 62.01 -32.77
CA PHE A 60 -13.95 60.93 -31.91
C PHE A 60 -14.03 59.58 -32.62
N LEU A 61 -14.43 59.55 -33.90
CA LEU A 61 -14.46 58.34 -34.72
C LEU A 61 -13.04 57.81 -35.00
N GLY A 62 -12.08 58.69 -35.27
CA GLY A 62 -10.67 58.30 -35.43
C GLY A 62 -10.04 57.76 -34.15
N MET A 63 -10.42 58.34 -33.00
CA MET A 63 -9.98 57.80 -31.69
C MET A 63 -10.61 56.45 -31.39
N LEU A 64 -11.88 56.22 -31.76
CA LEU A 64 -12.57 54.94 -31.58
C LEU A 64 -11.95 53.85 -32.48
N ASP A 65 -11.61 54.20 -33.73
CA ASP A 65 -10.93 53.28 -34.67
C ASP A 65 -9.52 52.91 -34.17
N GLY A 66 -8.75 53.86 -33.69
CA GLY A 66 -7.46 53.60 -33.06
C GLY A 66 -7.57 52.71 -31.82
N LEU A 67 -8.59 52.94 -30.97
CA LEU A 67 -8.85 52.08 -29.81
C LEU A 67 -9.26 50.67 -30.18
N PHE A 68 -10.12 50.54 -31.21
CA PHE A 68 -10.52 49.25 -31.72
C PHE A 68 -9.33 48.48 -32.33
N THR A 69 -8.52 49.14 -33.12
CA THR A 69 -7.28 48.57 -33.71
C THR A 69 -6.32 48.14 -32.59
N PHE A 70 -6.14 48.96 -31.56
CA PHE A 70 -5.32 48.57 -30.38
C PHE A 70 -5.82 47.33 -29.71
N PHE A 71 -7.11 47.26 -29.36
CA PHE A 71 -7.69 46.04 -28.75
C PHE A 71 -7.67 44.85 -29.66
N PHE A 72 -7.85 45.04 -30.95
CA PHE A 72 -7.74 43.96 -31.93
C PHE A 72 -6.32 43.39 -31.99
N ILE A 73 -5.29 44.23 -32.04
CA ILE A 73 -3.89 43.79 -31.96
C ILE A 73 -3.63 43.07 -30.63
N LEU A 74 -4.09 43.65 -29.50
CA LEU A 74 -3.96 43.01 -28.20
C LEU A 74 -4.62 41.63 -28.15
N ALA A 75 -5.82 41.51 -28.73
CA ALA A 75 -6.54 40.20 -28.83
C ALA A 75 -5.79 39.23 -29.71
N CYS A 76 -5.24 39.67 -30.84
CA CYS A 76 -4.40 38.80 -31.69
C CYS A 76 -3.13 38.32 -30.99
N LEU A 77 -2.46 39.21 -30.24
CA LEU A 77 -1.29 38.84 -29.45
C LEU A 77 -1.67 37.87 -28.31
N PHE A 78 -2.80 38.08 -27.66
CA PHE A 78 -3.32 37.20 -26.64
C PHE A 78 -3.65 35.80 -27.21
N VAL A 79 -4.39 35.75 -28.32
CA VAL A 79 -4.73 34.49 -29.00
C VAL A 79 -3.47 33.77 -29.51
N GLY A 80 -2.54 34.53 -30.11
CA GLY A 80 -1.26 33.97 -30.56
C GLY A 80 -0.41 33.41 -29.42
N GLY A 81 -0.32 34.19 -28.33
CA GLY A 81 0.38 33.75 -27.10
C GLY A 81 -0.28 32.50 -26.46
N PHE A 82 -1.60 32.50 -26.39
CA PHE A 82 -2.34 31.34 -25.90
C PHE A 82 -2.14 30.09 -26.75
N TYR A 83 -2.18 30.26 -28.07
CA TYR A 83 -1.92 29.16 -29.01
C TYR A 83 -0.50 28.64 -28.87
N TRP A 84 0.49 29.53 -28.75
CA TRP A 84 1.88 29.15 -28.51
C TRP A 84 2.06 28.34 -27.23
N VAL A 85 1.47 28.81 -26.08
CA VAL A 85 1.48 28.07 -24.81
C VAL A 85 0.85 26.67 -24.98
N LYS A 86 -0.29 26.61 -25.68
CA LYS A 86 -0.95 25.32 -25.94
C LYS A 86 -0.06 24.36 -26.74
N VAL A 87 0.61 24.83 -27.79
CA VAL A 87 1.53 24.01 -28.57
C VAL A 87 2.69 23.52 -27.73
N GLN A 88 3.29 24.40 -26.92
CA GLN A 88 4.38 23.99 -26.01
C GLN A 88 3.93 23.00 -24.94
N PHE A 89 2.71 23.11 -24.46
CA PHE A 89 2.13 22.23 -23.46
C PHE A 89 1.81 20.83 -23.98
N ASP A 90 1.45 20.74 -25.27
CA ASP A 90 1.07 19.48 -25.92
C ASP A 90 2.25 18.77 -26.62
N LYS A 91 3.38 19.45 -26.82
CA LYS A 91 4.55 18.84 -27.48
C LYS A 91 5.16 17.71 -26.63
N PRO A 92 5.83 16.73 -27.24
CA PRO A 92 6.62 15.74 -26.52
C PRO A 92 7.66 16.40 -25.61
N GLY A 93 7.77 15.91 -24.37
CA GLY A 93 8.69 16.41 -23.37
C GLY A 93 10.13 15.88 -23.55
N PRO A 94 11.06 16.36 -22.70
CA PRO A 94 12.48 16.08 -22.82
C PRO A 94 12.90 14.69 -22.31
N LEU A 95 12.03 13.95 -21.61
CA LEU A 95 12.36 12.71 -20.93
C LEU A 95 12.75 11.60 -21.93
N PRO A 96 14.00 11.11 -21.95
CA PRO A 96 14.43 10.11 -22.94
C PRO A 96 13.97 8.68 -22.58
N THR A 97 13.71 8.42 -21.30
CA THR A 97 13.30 7.11 -20.75
C THR A 97 12.16 7.30 -19.77
N SER A 98 11.35 6.27 -19.55
CA SER A 98 10.37 6.27 -18.46
C SER A 98 11.10 6.42 -17.12
N THR A 99 10.64 7.35 -16.28
CA THR A 99 11.30 7.71 -15.02
C THR A 99 10.27 7.86 -13.92
N VAL A 100 10.61 7.36 -12.73
CA VAL A 100 9.77 7.49 -11.53
C VAL A 100 10.24 8.69 -10.72
N ILE A 101 9.34 9.63 -10.45
CA ILE A 101 9.61 10.84 -9.66
C ILE A 101 8.69 10.88 -8.44
N ALA A 102 9.28 11.18 -7.28
CA ALA A 102 8.55 11.39 -6.04
C ALA A 102 8.24 12.87 -5.83
N ILE A 103 6.96 13.18 -5.60
CA ILE A 103 6.46 14.50 -5.22
C ILE A 103 6.18 14.48 -3.71
N PRO A 104 6.96 15.20 -2.88
CA PRO A 104 6.78 15.26 -1.43
C PRO A 104 5.45 15.88 -1.02
N ARG A 105 4.95 15.48 0.16
CA ARG A 105 3.77 16.10 0.76
C ARG A 105 4.08 17.54 1.19
N GLY A 106 3.15 18.45 0.92
CA GLY A 106 3.27 19.86 1.33
C GLY A 106 4.10 20.74 0.39
N GLU A 107 4.66 20.21 -0.69
CA GLU A 107 5.28 21.06 -1.72
C GLU A 107 4.23 21.89 -2.43
N GLY A 108 4.50 23.20 -2.58
CA GLY A 108 3.68 24.11 -3.37
C GLY A 108 3.83 23.84 -4.87
N VAL A 109 2.82 24.25 -5.65
CA VAL A 109 2.80 24.03 -7.12
C VAL A 109 4.06 24.57 -7.81
N SER A 110 4.61 25.71 -7.35
CA SER A 110 5.85 26.28 -7.91
C SER A 110 7.07 25.39 -7.65
N ALA A 111 7.19 24.81 -6.45
CA ALA A 111 8.29 23.92 -6.10
C ALA A 111 8.21 22.61 -6.88
N ILE A 112 6.99 22.09 -7.07
CA ILE A 112 6.75 20.91 -7.92
C ILE A 112 7.18 21.18 -9.37
N ALA A 113 6.80 22.33 -9.94
CA ALA A 113 7.18 22.70 -11.30
C ALA A 113 8.71 22.84 -11.47
N GLU A 114 9.37 23.45 -10.47
CA GLU A 114 10.83 23.57 -10.44
C GLU A 114 11.54 22.20 -10.34
N ARG A 115 11.01 21.28 -9.53
CA ARG A 115 11.50 19.90 -9.44
C ARG A 115 11.37 19.19 -10.78
N LEU A 116 10.19 19.24 -11.42
CA LEU A 116 9.95 18.60 -12.70
C LEU A 116 10.84 19.12 -13.83
N GLU A 117 11.14 20.44 -13.82
CA GLU A 117 12.08 21.04 -14.78
C GLU A 117 13.52 20.58 -14.50
N ARG A 118 13.97 20.65 -13.22
CA ARG A 118 15.30 20.19 -12.82
C ARG A 118 15.54 18.71 -13.11
N ASP A 119 14.52 17.88 -12.87
CA ASP A 119 14.59 16.43 -13.09
C ASP A 119 14.35 16.04 -14.57
N GLY A 120 14.21 17.05 -15.47
CA GLY A 120 14.09 16.87 -16.91
C GLY A 120 12.76 16.25 -17.37
N VAL A 121 11.70 16.37 -16.56
CA VAL A 121 10.36 15.87 -16.90
C VAL A 121 9.61 16.84 -17.80
N ILE A 122 9.83 18.14 -17.58
CA ILE A 122 9.25 19.23 -18.37
C ILE A 122 10.35 20.16 -18.89
N ASP A 123 10.10 20.84 -20.01
CA ASP A 123 11.06 21.77 -20.63
C ASP A 123 11.09 23.14 -19.95
N ASP A 124 9.93 23.66 -19.55
CA ASP A 124 9.78 25.02 -19.03
C ASP A 124 8.68 25.09 -17.95
N ARG A 125 9.13 25.41 -16.73
CA ARG A 125 8.23 25.57 -15.58
C ARG A 125 7.22 26.70 -15.74
N ARG A 126 7.52 27.76 -16.53
CA ARG A 126 6.62 28.91 -16.73
C ARG A 126 5.42 28.52 -17.57
N VAL A 127 5.67 27.78 -18.65
CA VAL A 127 4.60 27.21 -19.49
C VAL A 127 3.74 26.25 -18.68
N PHE A 128 4.37 25.40 -17.90
CA PHE A 128 3.67 24.43 -17.03
C PHE A 128 2.80 25.14 -15.98
N MET A 129 3.35 26.16 -15.29
CA MET A 129 2.62 26.95 -14.28
C MET A 129 1.42 27.71 -14.89
N THR A 130 1.62 28.35 -16.06
CA THR A 130 0.54 29.04 -16.79
C THR A 130 -0.59 28.08 -17.15
N SER A 131 -0.23 26.87 -17.58
CA SER A 131 -1.18 25.83 -17.93
C SER A 131 -1.94 25.30 -16.71
N ILE A 132 -1.26 25.12 -15.58
CA ILE A 132 -1.91 24.75 -14.31
C ILE A 132 -2.96 25.76 -13.90
N ILE A 133 -2.63 27.07 -13.91
CA ILE A 133 -3.55 28.13 -13.58
C ILE A 133 -4.79 28.08 -14.49
N TYR A 134 -4.60 27.90 -15.79
CA TYR A 134 -5.69 27.71 -16.76
C TYR A 134 -6.57 26.51 -16.41
N PHE A 135 -5.96 25.34 -16.12
CA PHE A 135 -6.71 24.12 -15.77
C PHE A 135 -7.45 24.24 -14.44
N MET A 136 -6.83 24.83 -13.41
CA MET A 136 -7.47 25.04 -12.10
C MET A 136 -8.65 26.01 -12.17
N TYR A 137 -8.51 27.13 -12.92
CA TYR A 137 -9.54 28.14 -13.02
C TYR A 137 -10.71 27.74 -13.95
N LEU A 138 -10.42 27.12 -15.09
CA LEU A 138 -11.44 26.83 -16.11
C LEU A 138 -12.05 25.43 -16.01
N LYS A 139 -11.34 24.46 -15.49
CA LYS A 139 -11.85 23.09 -15.35
C LYS A 139 -12.19 22.69 -13.92
N GLY A 140 -11.89 23.54 -12.94
CA GLY A 140 -12.12 23.19 -11.53
C GLY A 140 -11.35 21.94 -11.11
N THR A 141 -10.27 21.59 -11.79
CA THR A 141 -9.49 20.40 -11.51
C THR A 141 -8.75 20.56 -10.20
N GLY A 142 -8.76 19.51 -9.38
CA GLY A 142 -8.20 19.48 -8.04
C GLY A 142 -6.71 19.79 -7.96
N SER A 143 -6.20 19.88 -6.74
CA SER A 143 -4.79 20.11 -6.44
C SER A 143 -3.90 18.98 -6.97
N LEU A 144 -2.64 19.30 -7.26
CA LEU A 144 -1.60 18.32 -7.54
C LEU A 144 -1.46 17.41 -6.30
N LYS A 145 -1.41 16.10 -6.54
CA LYS A 145 -1.31 15.12 -5.45
C LYS A 145 0.15 14.76 -5.21
N ALA A 146 0.54 14.72 -3.94
CA ALA A 146 1.82 14.15 -3.53
C ALA A 146 1.82 12.65 -3.74
N GLY A 147 2.98 12.07 -4.09
CA GLY A 147 3.13 10.65 -4.34
C GLY A 147 4.28 10.36 -5.30
N GLU A 148 4.45 9.11 -5.62
CA GLU A 148 5.42 8.62 -6.59
C GLU A 148 4.69 8.34 -7.92
N TYR A 149 5.21 8.91 -9.01
CA TYR A 149 4.58 8.79 -10.32
C TYR A 149 5.60 8.35 -11.36
N GLU A 150 5.19 7.42 -12.21
CA GLU A 150 5.94 7.05 -13.38
C GLU A 150 5.51 7.96 -14.56
N PHE A 151 6.48 8.68 -15.11
CA PHE A 151 6.29 9.48 -16.31
C PHE A 151 6.88 8.71 -17.51
N PRO A 152 6.08 8.43 -18.55
CA PRO A 152 6.57 7.74 -19.73
C PRO A 152 7.60 8.59 -20.49
N LYS A 153 8.42 7.93 -21.29
CA LYS A 153 9.35 8.65 -22.18
C LYS A 153 8.61 9.66 -23.05
N TYR A 154 9.19 10.83 -23.21
CA TYR A 154 8.62 11.93 -24.00
C TYR A 154 7.25 12.41 -23.54
N ALA A 155 6.90 12.21 -22.27
CA ALA A 155 5.65 12.69 -21.71
C ALA A 155 5.49 14.19 -21.93
N SER A 156 4.40 14.61 -22.57
CA SER A 156 4.08 16.04 -22.71
C SER A 156 3.71 16.65 -21.35
N MET A 157 3.85 17.98 -21.22
CA MET A 157 3.44 18.68 -19.99
C MET A 157 1.97 18.43 -19.63
N ARG A 158 1.11 18.21 -20.65
CA ARG A 158 -0.29 17.80 -20.46
C ARG A 158 -0.40 16.44 -19.77
N GLN A 159 0.35 15.45 -20.25
CA GLN A 159 0.36 14.11 -19.64
C GLN A 159 0.92 14.14 -18.23
N VAL A 160 1.98 14.95 -18.02
CA VAL A 160 2.55 15.17 -16.67
C VAL A 160 1.51 15.76 -15.73
N LEU A 161 0.80 16.81 -16.14
CA LEU A 161 -0.25 17.43 -15.34
C LEU A 161 -1.40 16.46 -15.07
N ASP A 162 -1.87 15.73 -16.07
CA ASP A 162 -2.94 14.75 -15.93
C ASP A 162 -2.54 13.63 -14.94
N THR A 163 -1.30 13.15 -15.03
CA THR A 163 -0.76 12.17 -14.09
C THR A 163 -0.73 12.68 -12.65
N LEU A 164 -0.34 13.94 -12.42
CA LEU A 164 -0.29 14.53 -11.08
C LEU A 164 -1.68 14.85 -10.49
N VAL A 165 -2.67 15.13 -11.33
CA VAL A 165 -4.03 15.46 -10.88
C VAL A 165 -4.89 14.19 -10.74
N ASN A 166 -4.90 13.33 -11.74
CA ASN A 166 -5.81 12.21 -11.89
C ASN A 166 -5.13 10.84 -11.75
N GLY A 167 -3.79 10.79 -11.89
CA GLY A 167 -3.02 9.56 -11.84
C GLY A 167 -3.08 8.88 -10.46
N LYS A 168 -2.79 7.58 -10.48
CA LYS A 168 -2.56 6.81 -9.27
C LYS A 168 -1.07 6.83 -8.96
N SER A 169 -0.72 7.23 -7.75
CA SER A 169 0.66 7.10 -7.28
C SER A 169 1.05 5.62 -7.17
N ILE A 170 2.34 5.36 -7.36
CA ILE A 170 2.93 4.05 -7.06
C ILE A 170 2.77 3.82 -5.55
N GLU A 171 2.11 2.71 -5.19
CA GLU A 171 1.91 2.32 -3.80
C GLU A 171 2.78 1.10 -3.49
N HIS A 172 3.66 1.24 -2.52
CA HIS A 172 4.35 0.12 -1.91
C HIS A 172 3.46 -0.56 -0.88
N LYS A 173 3.75 -1.82 -0.56
CA LYS A 173 3.00 -2.58 0.44
C LYS A 173 3.96 -3.31 1.36
N VAL A 174 3.64 -3.31 2.63
CA VAL A 174 4.30 -4.15 3.64
C VAL A 174 3.24 -5.01 4.33
N THR A 175 3.45 -6.31 4.37
CA THR A 175 2.53 -7.28 5.00
C THR A 175 3.14 -7.82 6.28
N PHE A 176 2.37 -7.77 7.35
CA PHE A 176 2.71 -8.35 8.64
C PHE A 176 1.82 -9.56 8.88
N PRO A 177 2.38 -10.77 8.89
CA PRO A 177 1.64 -11.96 9.32
C PRO A 177 1.09 -11.81 10.73
N GLU A 178 -0.05 -12.44 10.97
CA GLU A 178 -0.63 -12.55 12.32
C GLU A 178 0.30 -13.36 13.23
N GLY A 179 0.28 -13.11 14.53
CA GLY A 179 1.07 -13.84 15.51
C GLY A 179 2.55 -13.43 15.59
N LEU A 180 3.00 -12.39 14.86
CA LEU A 180 4.31 -11.76 15.10
C LEU A 180 4.30 -11.00 16.42
N THR A 181 5.46 -10.96 17.09
CA THR A 181 5.65 -10.05 18.22
C THR A 181 5.88 -8.62 17.73
N THR A 182 5.65 -7.64 18.61
CA THR A 182 5.92 -6.23 18.28
C THR A 182 7.38 -6.01 17.89
N GLN A 183 8.33 -6.71 18.52
CA GLN A 183 9.74 -6.63 18.15
C GLN A 183 9.98 -7.12 16.71
N GLN A 184 9.41 -8.26 16.34
CA GLN A 184 9.52 -8.81 14.98
C GLN A 184 8.90 -7.89 13.93
N ILE A 185 7.77 -7.23 14.26
CA ILE A 185 7.16 -6.21 13.39
C ILE A 185 8.11 -5.02 13.20
N VAL A 186 8.71 -4.51 14.29
CA VAL A 186 9.66 -3.41 14.27
C VAL A 186 10.90 -3.77 13.45
N ASP A 187 11.44 -4.96 13.62
CA ASP A 187 12.61 -5.42 12.88
C ASP A 187 12.32 -5.57 11.38
N LYS A 188 11.12 -6.04 11.03
CA LYS A 188 10.66 -6.11 9.64
C LYS A 188 10.50 -4.71 9.03
N LEU A 189 10.02 -3.73 9.79
CA LEU A 189 9.95 -2.33 9.34
C LEU A 189 11.36 -1.74 9.15
N ARG A 190 12.30 -2.02 10.06
CA ARG A 190 13.69 -1.56 9.95
C ARG A 190 14.41 -2.15 8.76
N ALA A 191 14.14 -3.41 8.44
CA ALA A 191 14.71 -4.10 7.28
C ALA A 191 14.12 -3.65 5.94
N ASN A 192 13.00 -2.92 5.92
CA ASN A 192 12.38 -2.45 4.67
C ASN A 192 13.15 -1.24 4.12
N PRO A 193 13.76 -1.34 2.90
CA PRO A 193 14.55 -0.27 2.31
C PRO A 193 13.73 0.90 1.78
N ASP A 194 12.44 0.69 1.49
CA ASP A 194 11.54 1.71 0.94
C ASP A 194 10.96 2.63 2.03
N LEU A 195 11.11 2.26 3.31
CA LEU A 195 10.71 3.07 4.45
C LEU A 195 11.90 3.79 5.07
N HIS A 196 11.70 5.04 5.47
CA HIS A 196 12.73 5.87 6.10
C HIS A 196 12.31 6.30 7.52
N GLY A 197 13.21 7.00 8.20
CA GLY A 197 13.03 7.46 9.58
C GLY A 197 13.16 6.34 10.62
N ASP A 198 13.39 6.72 11.87
CA ASP A 198 13.51 5.81 12.99
C ASP A 198 12.17 5.62 13.70
N ILE A 199 12.02 4.51 14.41
CA ILE A 199 10.89 4.24 15.30
C ILE A 199 11.26 4.78 16.67
N ALA A 200 10.50 5.76 17.16
CA ALA A 200 10.81 6.49 18.40
C ALA A 200 10.78 5.58 19.65
N GLU A 201 9.78 4.70 19.72
CA GLU A 201 9.60 3.77 20.82
C GLU A 201 8.96 2.48 20.30
N ILE A 202 9.40 1.34 20.84
CA ILE A 202 8.78 0.05 20.56
C ILE A 202 7.42 0.01 21.27
N PRO A 203 6.31 -0.11 20.53
CA PRO A 203 4.99 -0.17 21.14
C PRO A 203 4.81 -1.38 22.06
N PRO A 204 3.92 -1.30 23.04
CA PRO A 204 3.58 -2.46 23.87
C PRO A 204 3.07 -3.63 23.03
N GLU A 205 3.31 -4.86 23.50
CA GLU A 205 2.88 -6.08 22.82
C GLU A 205 1.36 -6.13 22.63
N GLY A 206 0.92 -6.62 21.46
CA GLY A 206 -0.50 -6.75 21.11
C GLY A 206 -1.21 -5.46 20.70
N THR A 207 -0.50 -4.31 20.71
CA THR A 207 -1.11 -3.01 20.32
C THR A 207 -1.10 -2.72 18.83
N LEU A 208 -0.42 -3.54 18.04
CA LEU A 208 -0.32 -3.42 16.60
C LEU A 208 -1.27 -4.42 15.91
N LEU A 209 -2.04 -3.98 14.92
CA LEU A 209 -2.86 -4.89 14.13
C LEU A 209 -2.04 -5.41 12.95
N PRO A 210 -1.79 -6.73 12.87
CA PRO A 210 -1.18 -7.34 11.68
C PRO A 210 -2.13 -7.23 10.49
N ASP A 211 -1.63 -6.69 9.37
CA ASP A 211 -2.37 -6.51 8.13
C ASP A 211 -1.38 -6.15 7.01
N THR A 212 -1.89 -5.92 5.80
CA THR A 212 -1.15 -5.32 4.69
C THR A 212 -1.33 -3.80 4.68
N TYR A 213 -0.24 -3.07 4.90
CA TYR A 213 -0.24 -1.61 4.90
C TYR A 213 0.37 -1.08 3.62
N LYS A 214 -0.38 -0.20 2.95
CA LYS A 214 0.10 0.54 1.78
C LYS A 214 0.84 1.79 2.25
N PHE A 215 1.91 2.13 1.56
CA PHE A 215 2.68 3.33 1.85
C PHE A 215 3.30 3.92 0.58
N GLY A 216 3.61 5.20 0.61
CA GLY A 216 4.37 5.90 -0.42
C GLY A 216 5.78 6.21 0.06
N LYS A 217 6.62 6.69 -0.84
CA LYS A 217 8.04 7.01 -0.55
C LYS A 217 8.25 8.03 0.57
N ASN A 218 7.23 8.83 0.86
CA ASN A 218 7.28 9.87 1.90
C ASN A 218 6.74 9.39 3.25
N ASP A 219 6.32 8.13 3.37
CA ASP A 219 5.85 7.55 4.63
C ASP A 219 7.05 7.05 5.44
N THR A 220 7.05 7.33 6.73
CA THR A 220 8.08 6.86 7.65
C THR A 220 7.70 5.52 8.27
N ARG A 221 8.68 4.83 8.88
CA ARG A 221 8.43 3.64 9.70
C ARG A 221 7.46 3.93 10.83
N GLN A 222 7.58 5.12 11.44
CA GLN A 222 6.69 5.56 12.52
C GLN A 222 5.25 5.73 12.03
N ASP A 223 5.02 6.26 10.82
CA ASP A 223 3.68 6.39 10.24
C ASP A 223 2.99 5.03 10.07
N ILE A 224 3.74 3.97 9.76
CA ILE A 224 3.19 2.60 9.69
C ILE A 224 2.79 2.12 11.07
N ILE A 225 3.66 2.27 12.08
CA ILE A 225 3.38 1.93 13.48
C ILE A 225 2.11 2.64 13.96
N ASP A 226 1.98 3.94 13.72
CA ASP A 226 0.84 4.73 14.16
C ASP A 226 -0.46 4.28 13.47
N ARG A 227 -0.39 3.94 12.19
CA ARG A 227 -1.53 3.35 11.45
C ARG A 227 -1.92 1.98 12.00
N MET A 228 -0.94 1.13 12.34
CA MET A 228 -1.19 -0.19 12.94
C MET A 228 -1.86 -0.07 14.31
N ARG A 229 -1.39 0.86 15.16
CA ARG A 229 -1.98 1.15 16.47
C ARG A 229 -3.41 1.69 16.35
N ALA A 230 -3.61 2.66 15.46
CA ALA A 230 -4.94 3.23 15.23
C ALA A 230 -5.92 2.19 14.67
N ALA A 231 -5.45 1.29 13.79
CA ALA A 231 -6.26 0.20 13.26
C ALA A 231 -6.66 -0.79 14.34
N GLN A 232 -5.72 -1.18 15.23
CA GLN A 232 -5.98 -2.07 16.37
C GLN A 232 -7.00 -1.45 17.33
N ALA A 233 -6.77 -0.21 17.76
CA ALA A 233 -7.66 0.49 18.67
C ALA A 233 -9.08 0.63 18.09
N LYS A 234 -9.19 1.01 16.83
CA LYS A 234 -10.48 1.14 16.13
C LYS A 234 -11.21 -0.19 16.01
N PHE A 235 -10.49 -1.24 15.61
CA PHE A 235 -11.08 -2.56 15.49
C PHE A 235 -11.56 -3.09 16.82
N LEU A 236 -10.70 -3.03 17.86
CA LEU A 236 -11.00 -3.52 19.20
C LEU A 236 -12.19 -2.77 19.81
N ALA A 237 -12.24 -1.44 19.71
CA ALA A 237 -13.36 -0.64 20.21
C ALA A 237 -14.69 -1.02 19.54
N LYS A 238 -14.66 -1.35 18.23
CA LYS A 238 -15.86 -1.80 17.52
C LYS A 238 -16.29 -3.18 17.97
N ILE A 239 -15.40 -4.18 17.88
CA ILE A 239 -15.76 -5.58 18.12
C ILE A 239 -16.10 -5.85 19.58
N TRP A 240 -15.54 -5.06 20.52
CA TRP A 240 -15.88 -5.13 21.94
C TRP A 240 -17.35 -4.83 22.22
N GLN A 241 -17.98 -3.94 21.44
CA GLN A 241 -19.42 -3.65 21.56
C GLN A 241 -20.30 -4.81 21.07
N GLU A 242 -19.73 -5.64 20.18
CA GLU A 242 -20.42 -6.77 19.55
C GLU A 242 -20.13 -8.11 20.27
N ARG A 243 -19.45 -8.09 21.41
CA ARG A 243 -19.05 -9.30 22.14
C ARG A 243 -20.24 -10.05 22.72
N ASP A 244 -20.07 -11.35 22.89
CA ASP A 244 -21.05 -12.20 23.61
C ASP A 244 -21.08 -11.84 25.11
N ASP A 245 -22.24 -11.92 25.72
CA ASP A 245 -22.43 -11.59 27.15
C ASP A 245 -21.70 -12.56 28.09
N ASN A 246 -21.44 -13.79 27.67
CA ASN A 246 -20.91 -14.87 28.49
C ASN A 246 -19.42 -15.14 28.28
N ILE A 247 -18.62 -14.14 27.93
CA ILE A 247 -17.17 -14.25 27.86
C ILE A 247 -16.55 -14.09 29.26
N VAL A 248 -15.36 -14.65 29.46
CA VAL A 248 -14.66 -14.58 30.77
C VAL A 248 -13.84 -13.31 30.89
N VAL A 249 -13.36 -12.79 29.77
CA VAL A 249 -12.52 -11.58 29.74
C VAL A 249 -13.36 -10.35 30.07
N SER A 250 -12.86 -9.52 30.99
CA SER A 250 -13.57 -8.38 31.54
C SER A 250 -13.21 -7.06 30.85
N THR A 251 -12.05 -7.00 30.18
CA THR A 251 -11.55 -5.80 29.51
C THR A 251 -11.12 -6.10 28.07
N PRO A 252 -11.09 -5.09 27.19
CA PRO A 252 -10.54 -5.25 25.85
C PRO A 252 -9.09 -5.74 25.84
N GLU A 253 -8.28 -5.31 26.82
CA GLU A 253 -6.88 -5.71 26.98
C GLU A 253 -6.77 -7.20 27.29
N GLU A 254 -7.57 -7.72 28.23
CA GLU A 254 -7.64 -9.16 28.52
C GLU A 254 -8.07 -9.96 27.28
N ALA A 255 -8.97 -9.42 26.45
CA ALA A 255 -9.35 -10.06 25.20
C ALA A 255 -8.16 -10.17 24.24
N VAL A 256 -7.31 -9.15 24.14
CA VAL A 256 -6.11 -9.19 23.31
C VAL A 256 -5.08 -10.17 23.87
N ILE A 257 -4.93 -10.24 25.21
CA ILE A 257 -4.05 -11.23 25.85
C ILE A 257 -4.48 -12.64 25.47
N LEU A 258 -5.75 -12.98 25.67
CA LEU A 258 -6.26 -14.31 25.34
C LEU A 258 -6.19 -14.58 23.82
N ALA A 259 -6.50 -13.58 22.99
CA ALA A 259 -6.40 -13.70 21.54
C ALA A 259 -4.98 -13.97 21.06
N SER A 260 -3.96 -13.40 21.72
CA SER A 260 -2.56 -13.66 21.39
C SER A 260 -2.15 -15.12 21.67
N ILE A 261 -2.76 -15.74 22.66
CA ILE A 261 -2.56 -17.16 22.97
C ILE A 261 -3.27 -18.01 21.89
N VAL A 262 -4.55 -17.73 21.61
CA VAL A 262 -5.33 -18.43 20.58
C VAL A 262 -4.64 -18.35 19.22
N GLU A 263 -4.09 -17.18 18.86
CA GLU A 263 -3.35 -16.97 17.60
C GLU A 263 -2.14 -17.88 17.47
N LYS A 264 -1.46 -18.16 18.58
CA LYS A 264 -0.25 -19.02 18.58
C LYS A 264 -0.57 -20.51 18.70
N GLU A 265 -1.81 -20.88 19.07
CA GLU A 265 -2.21 -22.29 19.22
C GLU A 265 -2.67 -22.92 17.91
N THR A 266 -3.29 -22.14 17.02
CA THR A 266 -3.79 -22.73 15.75
C THR A 266 -3.67 -21.77 14.58
N GLY A 267 -3.19 -22.30 13.46
CA GLY A 267 -3.28 -21.66 12.15
C GLY A 267 -4.67 -21.78 11.51
N ARG A 268 -5.53 -22.68 12.01
CA ARG A 268 -6.85 -22.94 11.44
C ARG A 268 -7.88 -21.95 11.91
N ALA A 269 -8.46 -21.21 10.95
CA ALA A 269 -9.45 -20.19 11.24
C ALA A 269 -10.75 -20.74 11.84
N ASP A 270 -11.15 -21.95 11.43
CA ASP A 270 -12.36 -22.62 11.88
C ASP A 270 -12.27 -23.12 13.33
N GLU A 271 -11.06 -23.39 13.85
CA GLU A 271 -10.84 -23.87 15.22
C GLU A 271 -10.66 -22.76 16.23
N ARG A 272 -10.28 -21.54 15.83
CA ARG A 272 -10.01 -20.43 16.75
C ARG A 272 -11.14 -20.17 17.77
N PRO A 273 -12.44 -20.12 17.38
CA PRO A 273 -13.52 -19.93 18.34
C PRO A 273 -13.66 -21.10 19.34
N HIS A 274 -13.33 -22.33 18.94
CA HIS A 274 -13.39 -23.49 19.83
C HIS A 274 -12.22 -23.52 20.81
N ILE A 275 -10.99 -23.29 20.34
CA ILE A 275 -9.80 -23.16 21.21
C ILE A 275 -9.99 -22.04 22.22
N SER A 276 -10.49 -20.89 21.76
CA SER A 276 -10.85 -19.76 22.64
C SER A 276 -11.84 -20.21 23.72
N ASN A 277 -12.86 -20.99 23.35
CA ASN A 277 -13.83 -21.49 24.30
C ASN A 277 -13.21 -22.44 25.33
N VAL A 278 -12.29 -23.33 24.93
CA VAL A 278 -11.56 -24.21 25.86
C VAL A 278 -10.80 -23.38 26.89
N PHE A 279 -10.03 -22.39 26.47
CA PHE A 279 -9.32 -21.51 27.42
C PHE A 279 -10.27 -20.74 28.32
N GLN A 280 -11.38 -20.23 27.80
CA GLN A 280 -12.38 -19.56 28.62
C GLN A 280 -13.04 -20.52 29.61
N ASN A 281 -13.32 -21.77 29.23
CA ASN A 281 -13.84 -22.79 30.17
C ASN A 281 -12.84 -23.13 31.27
N ARG A 282 -11.53 -23.20 30.94
CA ARG A 282 -10.47 -23.38 31.94
C ARG A 282 -10.42 -22.21 32.91
N LEU A 283 -10.45 -20.96 32.44
CA LEU A 283 -10.47 -19.76 33.28
C LEU A 283 -11.67 -19.74 34.21
N ARG A 284 -12.89 -20.11 33.76
CA ARG A 284 -14.09 -20.23 34.61
C ARG A 284 -13.94 -21.23 35.70
N LYS A 285 -13.14 -22.27 35.49
CA LYS A 285 -12.89 -23.34 36.46
C LYS A 285 -11.60 -23.16 37.26
N ASN A 286 -10.95 -22.00 37.16
CA ASN A 286 -9.65 -21.72 37.77
C ASN A 286 -8.56 -22.75 37.39
N MET A 287 -8.68 -23.34 36.20
CA MET A 287 -7.66 -24.23 35.65
C MET A 287 -6.57 -23.39 34.97
N ARG A 288 -5.33 -23.87 35.03
CA ARG A 288 -4.19 -23.27 34.30
C ARG A 288 -4.40 -23.43 32.81
N LEU A 289 -3.94 -22.42 32.02
CA LEU A 289 -4.10 -22.45 30.55
C LEU A 289 -3.18 -23.46 29.88
N GLN A 290 -1.96 -23.66 30.39
CA GLN A 290 -0.98 -24.66 29.91
C GLN A 290 -0.76 -24.56 28.40
N SER A 291 -0.29 -23.40 27.95
CA SER A 291 -0.01 -23.06 26.56
C SER A 291 1.49 -22.87 26.39
N ASP A 292 2.11 -23.69 25.56
CA ASP A 292 3.56 -23.69 25.28
C ASP A 292 4.07 -22.34 24.74
N PRO A 293 3.39 -21.64 23.81
CA PRO A 293 3.78 -20.31 23.37
C PRO A 293 4.00 -19.31 24.49
N THR A 294 3.31 -19.43 25.60
CA THR A 294 3.48 -18.54 26.76
C THR A 294 4.81 -18.77 27.48
N ILE A 295 5.30 -20.04 27.51
CA ILE A 295 6.62 -20.36 28.02
C ILE A 295 7.69 -19.72 27.15
N ILE A 296 7.60 -19.96 25.83
CA ILE A 296 8.54 -19.41 24.85
C ILE A 296 8.63 -17.89 25.00
N TYR A 297 7.49 -17.21 25.04
CA TYR A 297 7.50 -15.75 25.22
C TYR A 297 8.12 -15.34 26.57
N GLY A 298 7.83 -16.07 27.64
CA GLY A 298 8.43 -15.83 28.96
C GLY A 298 9.95 -15.99 29.01
N LEU A 299 10.52 -16.84 28.13
CA LEU A 299 11.97 -17.08 28.02
C LEU A 299 12.68 -16.03 27.18
N VAL A 300 12.14 -15.71 25.98
CA VAL A 300 12.81 -14.86 25.00
C VAL A 300 12.25 -13.44 24.91
N GLY A 301 11.13 -13.13 25.59
CA GLY A 301 10.51 -11.80 25.62
C GLY A 301 10.10 -11.30 24.25
N GLY A 302 9.73 -12.19 23.33
CA GLY A 302 9.32 -11.84 21.98
C GLY A 302 10.46 -11.34 21.05
N LYS A 303 11.70 -11.37 21.51
CA LYS A 303 12.87 -10.82 20.79
C LYS A 303 13.55 -11.83 19.87
N ALA A 304 13.40 -13.10 20.15
CA ALA A 304 14.01 -14.18 19.41
C ALA A 304 13.04 -15.35 19.20
N VAL A 305 13.42 -16.28 18.36
CA VAL A 305 12.79 -17.59 18.25
C VAL A 305 13.57 -18.52 19.16
N LEU A 306 12.89 -19.39 19.88
CA LEU A 306 13.56 -20.44 20.63
C LEU A 306 14.17 -21.43 19.62
N ASP A 307 15.46 -21.69 19.73
CA ASP A 307 16.27 -22.48 18.78
C ASP A 307 16.33 -23.97 19.13
N HIS A 308 15.64 -24.36 20.20
CA HIS A 308 15.54 -25.73 20.66
C HIS A 308 14.11 -26.02 21.17
N PRO A 309 13.71 -27.30 21.28
CA PRO A 309 12.47 -27.68 21.94
C PRO A 309 12.46 -27.27 23.41
N ILE A 310 11.26 -26.95 23.94
CA ILE A 310 11.11 -26.57 25.37
C ILE A 310 11.65 -27.72 26.22
N GLN A 311 12.60 -27.40 27.11
CA GLN A 311 13.20 -28.34 28.04
C GLN A 311 12.42 -28.41 29.36
N GLN A 312 12.65 -29.49 30.15
CA GLN A 312 11.91 -29.70 31.38
C GLN A 312 12.17 -28.59 32.43
N ASP A 313 13.39 -28.09 32.51
CA ASP A 313 13.74 -26.96 33.42
C ASP A 313 13.09 -25.65 32.98
N GLU A 314 12.86 -25.44 31.69
CA GLU A 314 12.15 -24.29 31.13
C GLU A 314 10.63 -24.39 31.39
N LEU A 315 10.08 -25.61 31.24
CA LEU A 315 8.69 -25.90 31.60
C LEU A 315 8.45 -25.63 33.10
N ASP A 316 9.43 -25.97 33.95
CA ASP A 316 9.36 -25.79 35.39
C ASP A 316 9.70 -24.38 35.88
N ARG A 317 10.25 -23.54 35.00
CA ARG A 317 10.66 -22.16 35.34
C ARG A 317 9.46 -21.28 35.65
N GLU A 318 9.50 -20.65 36.81
CA GLU A 318 8.50 -19.67 37.21
C GLU A 318 8.74 -18.33 36.52
N THR A 319 7.98 -18.03 35.47
CA THR A 319 7.92 -16.71 34.84
C THR A 319 6.49 -16.19 34.92
N PRO A 320 6.27 -14.87 34.86
CA PRO A 320 4.92 -14.30 34.83
C PRO A 320 4.09 -14.74 33.62
N TYR A 321 4.74 -15.31 32.63
CA TYR A 321 4.09 -15.78 31.39
C TYR A 321 3.84 -17.30 31.40
N ASN A 322 4.55 -18.08 32.19
CA ASN A 322 4.42 -19.53 32.19
C ASN A 322 3.06 -19.99 32.69
N THR A 323 2.12 -20.23 31.78
CA THR A 323 0.75 -20.65 32.10
C THR A 323 0.63 -22.09 32.60
N TYR A 324 1.73 -22.84 32.71
CA TYR A 324 1.81 -24.09 33.47
C TYR A 324 2.01 -23.85 34.98
N LYS A 325 2.52 -22.67 35.37
CA LYS A 325 2.83 -22.32 36.77
C LYS A 325 1.88 -21.25 37.32
N ILE A 326 1.43 -20.30 36.49
CA ILE A 326 0.50 -19.26 36.90
C ILE A 326 -0.97 -19.66 36.71
N ASN A 327 -1.88 -19.07 37.49
CA ASN A 327 -3.31 -19.15 37.28
C ASN A 327 -3.78 -17.88 36.51
N GLY A 328 -4.75 -18.04 35.60
CA GLY A 328 -5.29 -16.93 34.83
C GLY A 328 -4.47 -16.58 33.57
N LEU A 329 -4.61 -15.34 33.14
CA LEU A 329 -3.93 -14.79 31.94
C LEU A 329 -2.53 -14.30 32.30
N PRO A 330 -1.56 -14.35 31.38
CA PRO A 330 -0.29 -13.67 31.55
C PRO A 330 -0.48 -12.14 31.60
N PRO A 331 0.55 -11.37 32.05
CA PRO A 331 0.41 -9.94 32.31
C PRO A 331 0.23 -9.10 31.02
N THR A 332 0.72 -9.57 29.87
CA THR A 332 0.57 -8.91 28.57
C THR A 332 0.29 -9.94 27.48
N PRO A 333 -0.13 -9.49 26.28
CA PRO A 333 -0.13 -10.35 25.11
C PRO A 333 1.26 -10.94 24.83
N ILE A 334 1.31 -12.09 24.17
CA ILE A 334 2.55 -12.78 23.77
C ILE A 334 2.86 -12.62 22.27
N ALA A 335 1.97 -11.97 21.54
CA ALA A 335 2.08 -11.66 20.12
C ALA A 335 1.07 -10.58 19.77
N CYS A 336 1.15 -10.06 18.54
CA CYS A 336 0.10 -9.23 17.94
C CYS A 336 -0.91 -10.15 17.24
N PRO A 337 -2.12 -10.36 17.80
CA PRO A 337 -3.11 -11.24 17.20
C PRO A 337 -3.81 -10.58 16.01
N GLY A 338 -4.24 -11.41 15.07
CA GLY A 338 -5.09 -10.99 13.97
C GLY A 338 -6.53 -10.72 14.41
N ARG A 339 -7.32 -10.16 13.47
CA ARG A 339 -8.74 -9.85 13.69
C ARG A 339 -9.54 -11.10 14.09
N ALA A 340 -9.27 -12.21 13.39
CA ALA A 340 -10.01 -13.46 13.58
C ALA A 340 -9.81 -14.05 14.98
N SER A 341 -8.61 -13.95 15.56
CA SER A 341 -8.33 -14.43 16.91
C SER A 341 -8.97 -13.55 17.99
N ILE A 342 -8.99 -12.23 17.79
CA ILE A 342 -9.71 -11.30 18.69
C ILE A 342 -11.22 -11.57 18.62
N GLU A 343 -11.76 -11.75 17.42
CA GLU A 343 -13.18 -12.06 17.24
C GLU A 343 -13.55 -13.42 17.85
N ALA A 344 -12.69 -14.43 17.72
CA ALA A 344 -12.87 -15.75 18.32
C ALA A 344 -12.92 -15.71 19.85
N VAL A 345 -12.20 -14.78 20.48
CA VAL A 345 -12.27 -14.57 21.94
C VAL A 345 -13.58 -13.89 22.34
N LEU A 346 -14.04 -12.95 21.56
CA LEU A 346 -15.25 -12.18 21.86
C LEU A 346 -16.55 -12.89 21.43
N LYS A 347 -16.46 -13.86 20.52
CA LYS A 347 -17.58 -14.68 20.02
C LYS A 347 -17.17 -16.16 19.97
N PRO A 348 -16.90 -16.78 21.13
CA PRO A 348 -16.42 -18.17 21.20
C PRO A 348 -17.53 -19.17 20.87
N THR A 349 -17.15 -20.35 20.41
CA THR A 349 -18.09 -21.49 20.31
C THR A 349 -18.56 -21.90 21.70
N LYS A 350 -19.79 -22.37 21.83
CA LYS A 350 -20.36 -22.75 23.13
C LYS A 350 -20.27 -24.27 23.33
N THR A 351 -19.15 -24.74 23.88
CA THR A 351 -18.93 -26.15 24.25
C THR A 351 -18.54 -26.30 25.71
N LYS A 352 -18.45 -27.55 26.18
CA LYS A 352 -17.98 -27.88 27.54
C LYS A 352 -16.52 -28.35 27.56
N ASP A 353 -15.83 -28.29 26.42
CA ASP A 353 -14.50 -28.83 26.25
C ASP A 353 -13.48 -28.08 27.10
N LEU A 354 -12.55 -28.82 27.66
CA LEU A 354 -11.48 -28.34 28.55
C LEU A 354 -10.10 -28.68 28.02
N TYR A 355 -10.03 -29.59 27.02
CA TYR A 355 -8.81 -30.15 26.50
C TYR A 355 -8.87 -30.19 24.97
N PHE A 356 -7.72 -30.10 24.35
CA PHE A 356 -7.52 -30.39 22.94
C PHE A 356 -6.14 -31.01 22.72
N VAL A 357 -5.98 -31.75 21.65
CA VAL A 357 -4.71 -32.35 21.22
C VAL A 357 -4.72 -32.43 19.71
N ALA A 358 -3.55 -32.33 19.08
CA ALA A 358 -3.41 -32.43 17.62
C ALA A 358 -4.00 -33.75 17.09
N ASP A 359 -4.61 -33.69 15.89
CA ASP A 359 -5.22 -34.84 15.23
C ASP A 359 -4.34 -35.50 14.16
N GLY A 360 -3.19 -34.88 13.85
CA GLY A 360 -2.27 -35.32 12.79
C GLY A 360 -2.61 -34.82 11.38
N THR A 361 -3.68 -34.05 11.24
CA THR A 361 -4.08 -33.47 9.95
C THR A 361 -3.91 -31.94 9.93
N GLY A 362 -3.24 -31.38 10.96
CA GLY A 362 -3.09 -29.95 11.18
C GLY A 362 -4.25 -29.33 11.95
N GLY A 363 -5.14 -30.14 12.52
CA GLY A 363 -6.24 -29.73 13.36
C GLY A 363 -6.14 -30.33 14.78
N HIS A 364 -7.24 -30.19 15.56
CA HIS A 364 -7.31 -30.65 16.93
C HIS A 364 -8.56 -31.48 17.21
N VAL A 365 -8.40 -32.47 18.09
CA VAL A 365 -9.52 -33.20 18.72
C VAL A 365 -9.77 -32.61 20.10
N PHE A 366 -11.01 -32.27 20.36
CA PHE A 366 -11.45 -31.64 21.61
C PHE A 366 -12.04 -32.68 22.56
N ALA A 367 -11.95 -32.40 23.85
CA ALA A 367 -12.50 -33.26 24.90
C ALA A 367 -12.98 -32.46 26.11
N ALA A 368 -14.11 -32.90 26.68
CA ALA A 368 -14.67 -32.28 27.88
C ALA A 368 -14.08 -32.87 29.19
N THR A 369 -13.53 -34.06 29.12
CA THR A 369 -12.99 -34.80 30.29
C THR A 369 -11.52 -35.15 30.07
N LEU A 370 -10.78 -35.30 31.17
CA LEU A 370 -9.38 -35.75 31.14
C LEU A 370 -9.27 -37.18 30.60
N GLU A 371 -10.25 -38.06 30.87
CA GLU A 371 -10.25 -39.42 30.37
C GLU A 371 -10.32 -39.48 28.84
N GLU A 372 -11.23 -38.69 28.22
CA GLU A 372 -11.34 -38.57 26.77
C GLU A 372 -10.07 -37.97 26.17
N HIS A 373 -9.53 -36.93 26.81
CA HIS A 373 -8.27 -36.33 26.39
C HIS A 373 -7.13 -37.35 26.35
N ASN A 374 -6.94 -38.12 27.45
CA ASN A 374 -5.90 -39.15 27.51
C ASN A 374 -6.05 -40.21 26.42
N LYS A 375 -7.30 -40.61 26.09
CA LYS A 375 -7.56 -41.49 24.94
C LYS A 375 -7.14 -40.88 23.60
N ASN A 376 -7.40 -39.58 23.42
CA ASN A 376 -7.02 -38.86 22.20
C ASN A 376 -5.50 -38.67 22.14
N VAL A 377 -4.83 -38.34 23.24
CA VAL A 377 -3.37 -38.27 23.35
C VAL A 377 -2.72 -39.61 22.98
N ALA A 378 -3.28 -40.75 23.48
CA ALA A 378 -2.77 -42.07 23.13
C ALA A 378 -2.86 -42.35 21.61
N LYS A 379 -3.95 -41.90 20.96
CA LYS A 379 -4.09 -42.00 19.51
C LYS A 379 -3.10 -41.10 18.77
N TRP A 380 -2.94 -39.88 19.24
CA TRP A 380 -2.01 -38.90 18.66
C TRP A 380 -0.57 -39.43 18.69
N ARG A 381 -0.12 -40.02 19.82
CA ARG A 381 1.23 -40.60 19.92
C ARG A 381 1.52 -41.71 18.89
N VAL A 382 0.50 -42.45 18.46
CA VAL A 382 0.66 -43.44 17.37
C VAL A 382 0.88 -42.70 16.04
N VAL A 383 0.02 -41.75 15.73
CA VAL A 383 0.11 -40.93 14.50
C VAL A 383 1.43 -40.17 14.44
N GLU A 384 1.83 -39.55 15.54
CA GLU A 384 3.09 -38.81 15.64
C GLU A 384 4.30 -39.71 15.36
N ARG A 385 4.30 -40.95 15.87
CA ARG A 385 5.36 -41.89 15.59
C ARG A 385 5.40 -42.25 14.11
N GLU A 386 4.26 -42.54 13.49
CA GLU A 386 4.17 -42.84 12.06
C GLU A 386 4.67 -41.69 11.19
N ILE A 387 4.34 -40.45 11.57
CA ILE A 387 4.84 -39.23 10.89
C ILE A 387 6.36 -39.16 11.00
N ARG A 388 6.92 -39.26 12.21
CA ARG A 388 8.38 -39.21 12.43
C ARG A 388 9.13 -40.33 11.69
N GLU A 389 8.59 -41.57 11.67
CA GLU A 389 9.18 -42.65 10.93
C GLU A 389 9.22 -42.38 9.43
N LYS A 390 8.14 -41.78 8.90
CA LYS A 390 8.03 -41.41 7.49
C LYS A 390 8.97 -40.24 7.11
N GLU A 391 9.05 -39.22 7.94
CA GLU A 391 9.98 -38.10 7.74
C GLU A 391 11.44 -38.57 7.80
N ALA A 392 11.77 -39.49 8.71
CA ALA A 392 13.09 -40.04 8.82
C ALA A 392 13.44 -40.90 7.57
N GLU A 393 12.48 -41.65 7.03
CA GLU A 393 12.65 -42.41 5.81
C GLU A 393 12.84 -41.49 4.59
N GLU A 394 12.04 -40.42 4.47
CA GLU A 394 12.18 -39.43 3.40
C GLU A 394 13.53 -38.68 3.49
N ALA A 395 13.96 -38.26 4.68
CA ALA A 395 15.24 -37.66 4.89
C ALA A 395 16.42 -38.58 4.54
N ALA A 396 16.33 -39.84 4.91
CA ALA A 396 17.33 -40.86 4.55
C ALA A 396 17.37 -41.11 3.03
N ALA A 397 16.21 -41.11 2.37
CA ALA A 397 16.13 -41.24 0.92
C ALA A 397 16.72 -40.01 0.19
N GLN A 398 16.48 -38.83 0.69
CA GLN A 398 17.07 -37.59 0.14
C GLN A 398 18.60 -37.58 0.30
N ALA A 399 19.10 -37.88 1.48
CA ALA A 399 20.55 -37.99 1.74
C ALA A 399 21.24 -39.05 0.86
N ALA A 400 20.56 -40.18 0.63
CA ALA A 400 21.07 -41.22 -0.28
C ALA A 400 21.08 -40.76 -1.76
N ALA A 401 20.10 -40.00 -2.18
CA ALA A 401 20.02 -39.42 -3.53
C ALA A 401 21.12 -38.34 -3.76
N GLU A 402 21.38 -37.51 -2.77
CA GLU A 402 22.44 -36.49 -2.82
C GLU A 402 23.84 -37.17 -2.87
N ALA A 403 24.08 -38.22 -2.04
CA ALA A 403 25.33 -38.96 -2.07
C ALA A 403 25.59 -39.65 -3.41
N GLN A 404 24.52 -40.15 -4.09
CA GLN A 404 24.64 -40.74 -5.42
C GLN A 404 24.88 -39.71 -6.51
N GLY A 405 24.34 -38.45 -6.34
CA GLY A 405 24.57 -37.31 -7.25
C GLY A 405 26.02 -36.82 -7.22
N GLU A 406 26.64 -36.72 -6.03
CA GLU A 406 28.05 -36.39 -5.89
C GLU A 406 29.01 -37.44 -6.41
N GLY A 407 28.68 -38.71 -6.23
CA GLY A 407 29.48 -39.85 -6.78
C GLY A 407 29.48 -39.90 -8.31
N ALA A 408 28.43 -39.41 -8.97
CA ALA A 408 28.36 -39.38 -10.42
C ALA A 408 29.16 -38.23 -11.05
N MET A 409 29.41 -37.14 -10.33
CA MET A 409 30.27 -36.04 -10.81
C MET A 409 31.77 -36.28 -10.67
N THR A 410 32.18 -37.16 -9.76
CA THR A 410 33.61 -37.52 -9.58
C THR A 410 34.08 -38.67 -10.47
N GLY A 411 33.19 -39.46 -11.05
CA GLY A 411 33.52 -40.63 -11.89
C GLY A 411 33.82 -40.32 -13.36
N THR A 412 33.66 -39.12 -13.87
CA THR A 412 33.89 -38.77 -15.28
C THR A 412 35.22 -38.01 -15.56
N ALA A 413 36.08 -37.80 -14.55
CA ALA A 413 37.36 -37.09 -14.71
C ALA A 413 38.60 -37.96 -14.92
N GLU A 414 38.49 -39.30 -14.93
CA GLU A 414 39.68 -40.20 -14.99
C GLU A 414 39.87 -40.98 -16.32
N ALA A 415 39.29 -40.58 -17.41
CA ALA A 415 39.47 -41.26 -18.71
C ALA A 415 39.79 -40.33 -19.89
N GLN A 416 40.75 -39.40 -19.77
CA GLN A 416 41.45 -38.86 -20.95
C GLN A 416 42.85 -38.43 -20.56
N GLY A 417 43.82 -39.30 -20.72
CA GLY A 417 45.24 -38.99 -20.68
C GLY A 417 45.66 -38.16 -21.89
N VAL A 418 46.07 -36.94 -21.65
CA VAL A 418 46.82 -36.14 -22.62
C VAL A 418 48.04 -35.57 -21.90
N THR A 419 49.19 -36.04 -22.40
CA THR A 419 50.52 -35.53 -22.13
C THR A 419 50.63 -34.05 -22.49
N ALA A 420 50.97 -33.17 -21.57
CA ALA A 420 51.27 -31.80 -21.86
C ALA A 420 52.49 -31.30 -21.12
N SER A 421 53.38 -30.79 -21.90
CA SER A 421 54.62 -30.07 -21.55
C SER A 421 54.37 -28.84 -20.72
N ALA A 422 55.25 -28.59 -19.75
CA ALA A 422 55.28 -27.35 -18.95
C ALA A 422 55.78 -26.15 -19.74
N PRO A 423 55.30 -24.94 -19.46
CA PRO A 423 56.07 -23.73 -19.62
C PRO A 423 56.23 -22.90 -18.32
N LYS A 424 57.43 -22.60 -18.06
CA LYS A 424 58.15 -21.51 -17.41
C LYS A 424 57.36 -20.38 -16.74
N LEU A 425 57.71 -20.17 -15.48
CA LEU A 425 57.46 -18.98 -14.67
C LEU A 425 58.09 -17.71 -15.24
N VAL A 426 57.30 -16.60 -15.20
CA VAL A 426 57.80 -15.22 -15.07
C VAL A 426 56.86 -14.44 -14.13
N PRO A 427 57.40 -13.64 -13.19
CA PRO A 427 56.61 -12.97 -12.16
C PRO A 427 56.30 -11.51 -12.53
N GLY A 428 55.16 -10.99 -12.09
CA GLY A 428 54.97 -9.55 -12.03
C GLY A 428 53.53 -9.05 -12.09
N GLY A 429 53.09 -8.37 -11.03
CA GLY A 429 52.16 -7.28 -11.12
C GLY A 429 50.75 -7.49 -10.49
N ALA A 430 50.60 -6.94 -9.32
CA ALA A 430 49.32 -6.74 -8.62
C ALA A 430 48.40 -5.79 -9.39
N SER A 431 47.12 -6.12 -9.48
CA SER A 431 46.04 -5.13 -9.30
C SER A 431 44.68 -5.86 -9.21
N GLY A 432 43.91 -5.48 -8.23
CA GLY A 432 42.64 -6.09 -7.90
C GLY A 432 41.51 -5.77 -8.89
N THR A 433 40.61 -6.71 -9.00
CA THR A 433 39.23 -6.45 -9.39
C THR A 433 38.37 -7.63 -8.93
N GLN A 434 37.33 -7.29 -8.19
CA GLN A 434 36.27 -8.23 -7.75
C GLN A 434 35.52 -8.84 -8.93
N PRO A 435 35.03 -10.06 -8.84
CA PRO A 435 34.09 -10.60 -9.79
C PRO A 435 32.64 -10.24 -9.42
N LYS A 436 31.97 -9.76 -10.43
CA LYS A 436 30.54 -9.43 -10.54
C LYS A 436 29.73 -10.72 -10.55
N ALA A 437 28.79 -10.82 -9.63
CA ALA A 437 27.77 -11.87 -9.63
C ALA A 437 26.74 -11.60 -10.72
N ALA A 438 26.48 -12.59 -11.55
CA ALA A 438 25.34 -12.63 -12.46
C ALA A 438 24.60 -13.93 -12.22
N GLY A 439 23.27 -13.86 -12.15
CA GLY A 439 22.45 -15.06 -12.09
C GLY A 439 21.07 -14.83 -11.50
N THR A 440 20.23 -14.15 -12.24
CA THR A 440 18.79 -13.99 -11.96
C THR A 440 18.09 -15.32 -12.21
N ALA A 441 17.50 -15.94 -11.18
CA ALA A 441 16.50 -16.98 -11.33
C ALA A 441 15.19 -16.47 -10.77
N VAL A 442 14.21 -16.29 -11.64
CA VAL A 442 12.81 -15.99 -11.35
C VAL A 442 12.17 -17.24 -10.74
N ALA A 443 11.87 -17.20 -9.46
CA ALA A 443 11.01 -18.18 -8.82
C ALA A 443 9.58 -17.63 -8.75
N LYS A 444 8.66 -18.35 -9.38
CA LYS A 444 7.20 -18.15 -9.31
C LYS A 444 6.73 -18.23 -7.87
N GLY A 445 5.88 -17.26 -7.48
CA GLY A 445 5.23 -17.23 -6.20
C GLY A 445 4.38 -18.48 -5.93
N GLY A 446 4.82 -19.25 -4.98
CA GLY A 446 4.00 -20.18 -4.23
C GLY A 446 3.84 -19.56 -2.85
N SER A 447 2.59 -19.35 -2.46
CA SER A 447 2.21 -18.96 -1.10
C SER A 447 2.56 -20.13 -0.19
N THR A 448 3.75 -20.09 0.41
CA THR A 448 4.09 -21.03 1.47
C THR A 448 3.41 -20.49 2.72
N VAL A 449 2.25 -21.06 3.04
CA VAL A 449 1.75 -21.08 4.40
C VAL A 449 2.88 -21.76 5.19
N ILE A 450 3.55 -21.00 6.04
CA ILE A 450 4.40 -21.58 7.07
C ILE A 450 3.38 -22.25 8.00
N ALA A 451 3.09 -23.50 7.73
CA ALA A 451 2.59 -24.41 8.74
C ALA A 451 3.57 -24.28 9.90
N ALA A 452 3.08 -23.96 11.06
CA ALA A 452 3.87 -24.09 12.27
C ALA A 452 4.46 -25.49 12.22
N ASP A 453 5.78 -25.55 12.24
CA ASP A 453 6.55 -26.80 12.19
C ASP A 453 5.99 -27.71 13.28
N PRO A 454 5.38 -28.84 12.96
CA PRO A 454 4.88 -29.77 13.97
C PRO A 454 6.01 -30.34 14.81
N SER A 455 7.29 -30.16 14.42
CA SER A 455 8.45 -30.54 15.21
C SER A 455 8.68 -29.66 16.45
N ALA A 456 8.11 -28.43 16.49
CA ALA A 456 8.21 -27.57 17.67
C ALA A 456 7.26 -27.99 18.82
N ALA A 457 6.26 -28.80 18.54
CA ALA A 457 5.31 -29.27 19.56
C ALA A 457 5.62 -30.69 20.11
N GLY A 458 6.70 -31.34 19.72
CA GLY A 458 6.80 -32.78 19.91
C GLY A 458 8.12 -33.36 20.33
N SER A 459 9.15 -32.62 20.62
CA SER A 459 10.39 -33.22 21.14
C SER A 459 10.49 -33.10 22.65
N LEU A 460 9.59 -33.79 23.35
CA LEU A 460 9.85 -34.14 24.73
C LEU A 460 10.64 -35.44 24.74
N ALA A 461 11.90 -35.37 25.14
CA ALA A 461 12.76 -36.53 25.36
C ALA A 461 12.11 -37.40 26.44
N ASP A 462 12.18 -38.72 26.18
CA ASP A 462 11.82 -39.82 27.08
C ASP A 462 10.30 -39.99 27.36
N PRO A 463 9.69 -41.05 26.80
CA PRO A 463 8.28 -41.37 27.02
C PRO A 463 7.93 -41.68 28.50
N ASP A 464 8.90 -42.00 29.34
CA ASP A 464 8.68 -42.28 30.77
C ASP A 464 8.65 -41.00 31.63
N ALA A 465 9.31 -39.92 31.19
CA ALA A 465 9.27 -38.64 31.90
C ALA A 465 7.91 -37.90 31.76
N LEU A 466 7.22 -38.10 30.62
CA LEU A 466 5.89 -37.53 30.37
C LEU A 466 4.78 -38.17 31.20
N SER A 467 4.96 -39.46 31.56
CA SER A 467 4.01 -40.19 32.46
C SER A 467 3.99 -39.59 33.86
N ALA A 468 5.11 -39.06 34.32
CA ALA A 468 5.22 -38.44 35.67
C ALA A 468 4.74 -36.98 35.68
N ALA A 469 4.89 -36.21 34.59
CA ALA A 469 4.51 -34.79 34.51
C ALA A 469 3.01 -34.57 34.26
N GLN A 470 2.27 -35.56 33.75
CA GLN A 470 0.84 -35.41 33.41
C GLN A 470 -0.12 -35.90 34.49
N ASN A 471 0.34 -36.31 35.66
CA ASN A 471 -0.56 -36.72 36.76
C ASN A 471 -0.18 -36.10 38.11
N PRO A 472 -0.45 -34.80 38.36
CA PRO A 472 -0.33 -34.26 39.71
C PRO A 472 -1.54 -34.56 40.60
N PHE A 473 -2.49 -35.37 40.18
CA PHE A 473 -3.65 -35.76 40.97
C PHE A 473 -3.83 -37.28 40.99
N SER A 474 -2.98 -37.96 41.74
CA SER A 474 -3.42 -39.17 42.43
C SER A 474 -4.14 -38.77 43.70
N PRO A 475 -5.34 -39.29 44.00
CA PRO A 475 -6.06 -39.01 45.23
C PRO A 475 -5.53 -39.87 46.35
N GLU A 476 -4.43 -39.47 46.98
CA GLU A 476 -4.04 -40.00 48.28
C GLU A 476 -3.51 -38.87 49.14
N GLY A 477 -4.28 -38.52 50.18
CA GLY A 477 -3.86 -37.62 51.26
C GLY A 477 -4.52 -36.24 51.27
N ALA A 478 -5.83 -36.16 51.40
CA ALA A 478 -6.48 -34.97 51.97
C ALA A 478 -6.39 -35.04 53.48
N PRO A 479 -5.85 -34.04 54.17
CA PRO A 479 -6.25 -33.77 55.56
C PRO A 479 -7.53 -32.91 55.52
N ASP A 480 -8.51 -33.34 56.25
CA ASP A 480 -9.73 -32.64 56.59
C ASP A 480 -9.43 -31.31 57.30
N ASP A 481 -10.37 -30.37 57.11
CA ASP A 481 -10.56 -29.14 57.88
C ASP A 481 -9.58 -27.97 57.67
N GLU A 482 -10.05 -27.03 56.80
CA GLU A 482 -10.15 -25.62 57.19
C GLU A 482 -11.05 -24.87 56.19
N MET A 483 -12.24 -24.48 56.66
CA MET A 483 -13.13 -23.54 55.96
C MET A 483 -12.49 -22.15 55.89
N PRO A 484 -12.53 -21.46 54.73
CA PRO A 484 -12.08 -20.08 54.67
C PRO A 484 -13.04 -19.14 55.41
N PRO A 485 -12.53 -18.08 56.07
CA PRO A 485 -13.35 -17.15 56.84
C PRO A 485 -14.29 -16.34 55.94
N LYS A 486 -15.50 -16.13 56.41
CA LYS A 486 -16.55 -15.31 55.81
C LYS A 486 -16.05 -13.88 55.53
N PRO A 487 -16.42 -13.24 54.41
CA PRO A 487 -16.06 -11.85 54.18
C PRO A 487 -16.75 -10.91 55.15
N LEU A 488 -15.97 -10.05 55.77
CA LEU A 488 -16.41 -8.96 56.62
C LEU A 488 -17.26 -7.96 55.85
N ARG A 489 -18.46 -7.72 56.33
CA ARG A 489 -19.38 -6.65 55.90
C ARG A 489 -18.70 -5.29 56.07
N ASN A 490 -18.60 -4.53 55.05
CA ASN A 490 -18.17 -3.14 55.10
C ASN A 490 -19.36 -2.26 55.54
N PRO A 491 -19.24 -1.48 56.63
CA PRO A 491 -20.27 -0.52 57.00
C PRO A 491 -19.98 0.86 56.41
N ARG A 492 -20.94 1.33 55.65
CA ARG A 492 -21.33 2.74 55.41
C ARG A 492 -20.24 3.80 55.11
N ARG A 493 -20.21 4.41 53.99
CA ARG A 493 -21.00 5.59 53.56
C ARG A 493 -20.83 5.82 52.05
#